data_aca5a7954488aa3620c95ceac57c54ab
#
_entry.id   aca5a7954488aa3620c95ceac57c54ab
#
_cell.length_a   1.000
_cell.length_b   1.000
_cell.length_c   1.000
_cell.angle_alpha   90.00
_cell.angle_beta   90.00
_cell.angle_gamma   90.00
#
_symmetry.space_group_name_H-M   'P 1'
#
loop_
_entity.id
_entity.type
_entity.pdbx_description
1 polymer ?
#
loop_
_entity_poly.entity_id
_entity_poly.type
_entity_poly.pdbx_seq_one_letter_code
_entity_poly.pdbx_strand_id
1 'polypeptide(L)'
;FWQGMRSLGEHAALQRATIAEVHRLFPEPVHYIDHNAMISTFPRELFFMSSWGIEGYHGVGVPVMAAYLEEHAPPLLLTNRWALHQTMTASEMTDDPHALLPEDQAVLRASYIHYSGTIWLAGLEMTLGSETAAHALPIPGRYRLESPVDLIIDGRRVSDGDIIEGSGLVTISGPLGTDVRLIWHTDAVQDEGALPKGWLYAGFWRL
;
A
#
# COMPACT_ATOMS: atom_id res chain seq x y z
N PHE A 1 5.75 -28.41 19.86
CA PHE A 1 7.07 -28.17 19.25
C PHE A 1 7.04 -28.32 17.71
N TRP A 2 6.52 -29.43 17.19
CA TRP A 2 6.43 -29.71 15.76
C TRP A 2 5.50 -28.76 14.99
N GLN A 3 4.39 -28.34 15.57
CA GLN A 3 3.47 -27.36 14.95
C GLN A 3 4.10 -25.97 14.83
N GLY A 4 4.91 -25.56 15.82
CA GLY A 4 5.64 -24.29 15.76
C GLY A 4 6.71 -24.26 14.66
N MET A 5 7.41 -25.38 14.42
CA MET A 5 8.42 -25.45 13.36
C MET A 5 7.81 -25.42 11.94
N ARG A 6 6.64 -26.02 11.74
CA ARG A 6 5.91 -25.94 10.45
C ARG A 6 5.49 -24.49 10.17
N SER A 7 4.92 -23.81 11.15
CA SER A 7 4.51 -22.40 10.98
C SER A 7 5.70 -21.47 10.67
N LEU A 8 6.85 -21.68 11.29
CA LEU A 8 8.06 -20.90 10.99
C LEU A 8 8.55 -21.11 9.54
N GLY A 9 8.48 -22.34 9.04
CA GLY A 9 8.82 -22.66 7.66
C GLY A 9 7.88 -21.99 6.63
N GLU A 10 6.59 -21.97 6.92
CA GLU A 10 5.57 -21.35 6.09
C GLU A 10 5.73 -19.82 6.07
N HIS A 11 5.97 -19.18 7.22
CA HIS A 11 6.24 -17.74 7.29
C HIS A 11 7.52 -17.36 6.54
N ALA A 12 8.59 -18.13 6.68
CA ALA A 12 9.83 -17.87 5.95
C ALA A 12 9.67 -18.05 4.44
N ALA A 13 8.84 -18.98 3.99
CA ALA A 13 8.53 -19.15 2.57
C ALA A 13 7.73 -17.95 2.03
N LEU A 14 6.72 -17.51 2.79
CA LEU A 14 5.93 -16.34 2.43
C LEU A 14 6.77 -15.06 2.38
N GLN A 15 7.65 -14.85 3.36
CA GLN A 15 8.59 -13.72 3.35
C GLN A 15 9.48 -13.72 2.11
N ARG A 16 10.08 -14.87 1.78
CA ARG A 16 10.91 -14.98 0.57
C ARG A 16 10.12 -14.72 -0.70
N ALA A 17 8.89 -15.23 -0.80
CA ALA A 17 8.02 -14.99 -1.95
C ALA A 17 7.67 -13.50 -2.07
N THR A 18 7.34 -12.84 -0.94
CA THR A 18 7.07 -11.40 -0.92
C THR A 18 8.30 -10.58 -1.34
N ILE A 19 9.48 -10.90 -0.83
CA ILE A 19 10.73 -10.23 -1.20
C ILE A 19 11.03 -10.42 -2.70
N ALA A 20 10.87 -11.64 -3.22
CA ALA A 20 11.08 -11.92 -4.64
C ALA A 20 10.09 -11.13 -5.52
N GLU A 21 8.83 -11.04 -5.11
CA GLU A 21 7.81 -10.27 -5.83
C GLU A 21 8.12 -8.77 -5.80
N VAL A 22 8.55 -8.22 -4.66
CA VAL A 22 8.95 -6.81 -4.58
C VAL A 22 10.13 -6.53 -5.53
N HIS A 23 11.16 -7.36 -5.55
CA HIS A 23 12.28 -7.18 -6.49
C HIS A 23 11.87 -7.36 -7.96
N ARG A 24 10.84 -8.17 -8.23
CA ARG A 24 10.29 -8.30 -9.58
C ARG A 24 9.55 -7.02 -10.00
N LEU A 25 8.76 -6.44 -9.09
CA LEU A 25 8.03 -5.19 -9.34
C LEU A 25 8.97 -3.98 -9.43
N PHE A 26 9.98 -3.94 -8.58
CA PHE A 26 10.93 -2.85 -8.44
C PHE A 26 12.36 -3.39 -8.58
N PRO A 27 12.88 -3.53 -9.81
CA PRO A 27 14.26 -3.97 -10.04
C PRO A 27 15.29 -3.02 -9.43
N GLU A 28 14.98 -1.72 -9.42
CA GLU A 28 15.77 -0.69 -8.76
C GLU A 28 15.17 -0.37 -7.38
N PRO A 29 16.02 -0.04 -6.38
CA PRO A 29 15.54 0.33 -5.05
C PRO A 29 14.63 1.56 -5.07
N VAL A 30 13.51 1.48 -4.36
CA VAL A 30 12.57 2.58 -4.14
C VAL A 30 12.37 2.81 -2.64
N HIS A 31 11.95 4.01 -2.27
CA HIS A 31 11.45 4.26 -0.92
C HIS A 31 10.20 3.42 -0.68
N TYR A 32 10.02 2.93 0.54
CA TYR A 32 8.86 2.13 0.87
C TYR A 32 8.52 2.20 2.35
N ILE A 33 7.30 1.82 2.67
CA ILE A 33 6.82 1.77 4.05
C ILE A 33 6.75 0.31 4.50
N ASP A 34 7.48 -0.01 5.56
CA ASP A 34 7.35 -1.27 6.27
C ASP A 34 7.74 -1.11 7.75
N HIS A 35 7.59 -2.20 8.51
CA HIS A 35 7.99 -2.19 9.92
C HIS A 35 9.42 -2.70 10.14
N ASN A 36 9.84 -3.71 9.40
CA ASN A 36 11.02 -4.51 9.76
C ASN A 36 12.21 -4.34 8.81
N ALA A 37 12.18 -3.43 7.85
CA ALA A 37 13.15 -3.35 6.76
C ALA A 37 13.33 -4.71 6.07
N MET A 38 12.20 -5.33 5.69
CA MET A 38 12.21 -6.66 5.11
C MET A 38 12.96 -6.72 3.78
N ILE A 39 12.94 -5.62 3.02
CA ILE A 39 13.69 -5.47 1.78
C ILE A 39 15.01 -4.75 2.07
N SER A 40 16.02 -5.51 2.45
CA SER A 40 17.29 -4.97 2.94
C SER A 40 18.10 -4.15 1.93
N THR A 41 17.78 -4.25 0.64
CA THR A 41 18.40 -3.51 -0.46
C THR A 41 17.73 -2.15 -0.72
N PHE A 42 16.57 -1.89 -0.13
CA PHE A 42 15.81 -0.65 -0.33
C PHE A 42 16.06 0.36 0.80
N PRO A 43 15.96 1.67 0.52
CA PRO A 43 16.06 2.69 1.55
C PRO A 43 15.01 2.50 2.64
N ARG A 44 15.44 2.59 3.90
CA ARG A 44 14.58 2.43 5.06
C ARG A 44 14.66 3.66 5.93
N GLU A 45 13.53 4.30 6.17
CA GLU A 45 13.48 5.54 6.92
C GLU A 45 12.48 5.52 8.08
N LEU A 46 11.39 4.78 7.97
CA LEU A 46 10.42 4.61 9.03
C LEU A 46 10.69 3.31 9.81
N PHE A 47 11.04 3.44 11.09
CA PHE A 47 11.32 2.29 11.97
C PHE A 47 10.64 2.39 13.34
N PHE A 48 9.81 3.40 13.57
CA PHE A 48 9.20 3.66 14.87
C PHE A 48 8.07 2.67 15.25
N MET A 49 7.67 1.79 14.35
CA MET A 49 6.54 0.86 14.55
C MET A 49 6.87 -0.34 15.46
N SER A 50 7.95 -0.32 16.23
CA SER A 50 8.13 -1.21 17.37
C SER A 50 7.13 -0.86 18.47
N SER A 51 6.86 -1.77 19.42
CA SER A 51 5.90 -1.48 20.50
C SER A 51 6.24 -0.20 21.25
N TRP A 52 7.50 0.02 21.60
CA TRP A 52 7.95 1.25 22.25
C TRP A 52 7.91 2.47 21.32
N GLY A 53 8.20 2.26 20.03
CA GLY A 53 8.10 3.32 19.03
C GLY A 53 6.67 3.79 18.86
N ILE A 54 5.71 2.87 18.81
CA ILE A 54 4.27 3.19 18.74
C ILE A 54 3.80 3.91 20.00
N GLU A 55 4.21 3.46 21.20
CA GLU A 55 3.91 4.17 22.46
C GLU A 55 4.47 5.61 22.46
N GLY A 56 5.73 5.77 22.04
CA GLY A 56 6.34 7.09 21.89
C GLY A 56 5.64 7.98 20.87
N TYR A 57 5.28 7.43 19.72
CA TYR A 57 4.55 8.11 18.66
C TYR A 57 3.16 8.59 19.15
N HIS A 58 2.40 7.74 19.85
CA HIS A 58 1.15 8.15 20.49
C HIS A 58 1.35 9.20 21.58
N GLY A 59 2.44 9.07 22.37
CA GLY A 59 2.78 10.04 23.40
C GLY A 59 3.10 11.43 22.85
N VAL A 60 3.69 11.51 21.66
CA VAL A 60 3.94 12.77 20.93
C VAL A 60 2.66 13.27 20.25
N GLY A 61 1.83 12.36 19.72
CA GLY A 61 0.55 12.69 19.09
C GLY A 61 0.66 13.47 17.77
N VAL A 62 1.79 13.36 17.06
CA VAL A 62 2.03 14.07 15.79
C VAL A 62 1.99 13.07 14.64
N PRO A 63 1.04 13.21 13.69
CA PRO A 63 1.01 12.41 12.46
C PRO A 63 2.28 12.61 11.62
N VAL A 64 2.78 11.55 11.00
CA VAL A 64 4.05 11.56 10.27
C VAL A 64 3.93 11.10 8.83
N MET A 65 2.87 10.35 8.47
CA MET A 65 2.79 9.72 7.16
C MET A 65 2.60 10.73 6.03
N ALA A 66 1.82 11.78 6.24
CA ALA A 66 1.63 12.80 5.20
C ALA A 66 2.95 13.44 4.79
N ALA A 67 3.76 13.87 5.75
CA ALA A 67 5.07 14.45 5.49
C ALA A 67 6.02 13.45 4.83
N TYR A 68 5.99 12.20 5.28
CA TYR A 68 6.82 11.14 4.68
C TYR A 68 6.44 10.86 3.23
N LEU A 69 5.14 10.80 2.90
CA LEU A 69 4.68 10.59 1.52
C LEU A 69 5.08 11.75 0.61
N GLU A 70 4.99 12.98 1.11
CA GLU A 70 5.39 14.19 0.37
C GLU A 70 6.89 14.21 0.09
N GLU A 71 7.73 13.86 1.07
CA GLU A 71 9.18 13.90 0.97
C GLU A 71 9.77 12.80 0.09
N HIS A 72 9.22 11.57 0.20
CA HIS A 72 9.85 10.38 -0.38
C HIS A 72 9.06 9.73 -1.52
N ALA A 73 7.79 10.09 -1.70
CA ALA A 73 6.90 9.54 -2.72
C ALA A 73 6.96 7.99 -2.83
N PRO A 74 6.87 7.23 -1.73
CA PRO A 74 7.10 5.78 -1.71
C PRO A 74 5.99 5.05 -2.48
N PRO A 75 6.30 4.31 -3.57
CA PRO A 75 5.28 3.60 -4.34
C PRO A 75 4.81 2.30 -3.69
N LEU A 76 5.48 1.83 -2.65
CA LEU A 76 5.30 0.51 -2.05
C LEU A 76 5.04 0.62 -0.54
N LEU A 77 4.03 -0.12 -0.08
CA LEU A 77 3.77 -0.36 1.34
C LEU A 77 3.65 -1.86 1.59
N LEU A 78 4.30 -2.36 2.62
CA LEU A 78 4.22 -3.74 3.08
C LEU A 78 3.50 -3.81 4.42
N THR A 79 2.33 -4.47 4.46
CA THR A 79 1.58 -4.66 5.69
C THR A 79 2.15 -5.80 6.54
N ASN A 80 3.44 -5.68 6.82
CA ASN A 80 4.21 -6.68 7.52
C ASN A 80 4.22 -6.53 9.06
N ARG A 81 3.34 -5.70 9.62
CA ARG A 81 3.11 -5.50 11.07
C ARG A 81 1.65 -5.23 11.35
N TRP A 82 1.22 -5.52 12.59
CA TRP A 82 -0.14 -5.31 13.06
C TRP A 82 -0.68 -3.91 12.76
N ALA A 83 0.07 -2.86 13.13
CA ALA A 83 -0.35 -1.48 12.90
C ALA A 83 -0.65 -1.19 11.43
N LEU A 84 0.25 -1.55 10.52
CA LEU A 84 0.06 -1.36 9.08
C LEU A 84 -1.04 -2.27 8.51
N HIS A 85 -1.05 -3.54 8.93
CA HIS A 85 -2.07 -4.48 8.48
C HIS A 85 -3.46 -4.00 8.88
N GLN A 86 -3.67 -3.62 10.14
CA GLN A 86 -4.94 -3.14 10.62
C GLN A 86 -5.36 -1.84 9.94
N THR A 87 -4.41 -0.91 9.77
CA THR A 87 -4.64 0.32 9.01
C THR A 87 -5.22 0.03 7.63
N MET A 88 -4.65 -0.92 6.90
CA MET A 88 -5.01 -1.16 5.50
C MET A 88 -6.17 -2.13 5.30
N THR A 89 -6.48 -3.01 6.26
CA THR A 89 -7.46 -4.09 6.07
C THR A 89 -8.72 -3.97 6.93
N ALA A 90 -8.72 -3.18 8.00
CA ALA A 90 -9.92 -2.96 8.82
C ALA A 90 -10.97 -2.18 8.02
N SER A 91 -12.26 -2.48 8.24
CA SER A 91 -13.37 -1.76 7.59
C SER A 91 -13.43 -0.28 8.00
N GLU A 92 -13.02 0.01 9.22
CA GLU A 92 -13.04 1.37 9.80
C GLU A 92 -11.68 1.71 10.40
N MET A 93 -11.42 3.00 10.62
CA MET A 93 -10.26 3.44 11.41
C MET A 93 -10.42 2.96 12.85
N THR A 94 -9.31 2.66 13.50
CA THR A 94 -9.29 2.11 14.85
C THR A 94 -8.55 3.04 15.81
N ASP A 95 -9.03 3.11 17.05
CA ASP A 95 -8.37 3.80 18.16
C ASP A 95 -7.48 2.84 18.98
N ASP A 96 -7.14 1.66 18.44
CA ASP A 96 -6.25 0.71 19.09
C ASP A 96 -4.90 1.40 19.38
N PRO A 97 -4.40 1.37 20.63
CA PRO A 97 -3.14 2.02 21.01
C PRO A 97 -1.90 1.44 20.30
N HIS A 98 -2.05 0.31 19.60
CA HIS A 98 -1.02 -0.28 18.76
C HIS A 98 -1.19 0.00 17.26
N ALA A 99 -2.26 0.72 16.88
CA ALA A 99 -2.47 1.19 15.51
C ALA A 99 -1.74 2.52 15.26
N LEU A 100 -1.79 3.01 14.03
CA LEU A 100 -1.34 4.37 13.72
C LEU A 100 -2.38 5.41 14.19
N LEU A 101 -1.98 6.67 14.31
CA LEU A 101 -2.91 7.78 14.55
C LEU A 101 -3.95 7.85 13.42
N PRO A 102 -5.19 8.29 13.70
CA PRO A 102 -6.26 8.31 12.71
C PRO A 102 -5.89 9.07 11.43
N GLU A 103 -5.19 10.18 11.54
CA GLU A 103 -4.73 10.97 10.40
C GLU A 103 -3.77 10.18 9.50
N ASP A 104 -2.84 9.45 10.09
CA ASP A 104 -1.90 8.59 9.36
C ASP A 104 -2.60 7.38 8.74
N GLN A 105 -3.59 6.79 9.43
CA GLN A 105 -4.43 5.74 8.85
C GLN A 105 -5.18 6.26 7.62
N ALA A 106 -5.78 7.46 7.70
CA ALA A 106 -6.52 8.06 6.60
C ALA A 106 -5.61 8.33 5.39
N VAL A 107 -4.43 8.87 5.63
CA VAL A 107 -3.45 9.17 4.57
C VAL A 107 -3.00 7.90 3.85
N LEU A 108 -2.66 6.83 4.58
CA LEU A 108 -2.24 5.57 3.97
C LEU A 108 -3.36 4.92 3.16
N ARG A 109 -4.57 4.88 3.68
CA ARG A 109 -5.75 4.34 2.98
C ARG A 109 -6.09 5.11 1.70
N ALA A 110 -5.88 6.43 1.70
CA ALA A 110 -6.11 7.26 0.53
C ALA A 110 -5.00 7.15 -0.51
N SER A 111 -3.83 6.59 -0.16
CA SER A 111 -2.63 6.58 -1.00
C SER A 111 -2.30 5.24 -1.61
N TYR A 112 -2.79 4.15 -1.02
CA TYR A 112 -2.40 2.80 -1.44
C TYR A 112 -3.61 1.90 -1.66
N ILE A 113 -3.51 1.06 -2.68
CA ILE A 113 -4.47 0.01 -3.00
C ILE A 113 -3.83 -1.36 -2.88
N HIS A 114 -4.64 -2.37 -2.59
CA HIS A 114 -4.14 -3.74 -2.44
C HIS A 114 -3.65 -4.28 -3.78
N TYR A 115 -2.43 -4.85 -3.78
CA TYR A 115 -1.88 -5.55 -4.93
C TYR A 115 -1.95 -7.08 -4.74
N SER A 116 -1.18 -7.63 -3.81
CA SER A 116 -1.16 -9.07 -3.56
C SER A 116 -0.58 -9.39 -2.19
N GLY A 117 -1.19 -10.31 -1.45
CA GLY A 117 -0.71 -10.74 -0.13
C GLY A 117 -0.62 -9.57 0.85
N THR A 118 0.61 -9.18 1.20
CA THR A 118 0.90 -8.03 2.08
C THR A 118 1.44 -6.82 1.32
N ILE A 119 1.47 -6.88 -0.01
CA ILE A 119 1.95 -5.82 -0.88
C ILE A 119 0.79 -4.89 -1.24
N TRP A 120 1.01 -3.61 -1.02
CA TRP A 120 0.14 -2.50 -1.42
C TRP A 120 0.95 -1.55 -2.28
N LEU A 121 0.37 -1.10 -3.37
CA LEU A 121 1.00 -0.15 -4.29
C LEU A 121 0.28 1.20 -4.22
N ALA A 122 1.02 2.28 -4.44
CA ALA A 122 0.42 3.60 -4.58
C ALA A 122 -0.70 3.55 -5.64
N GLY A 123 -1.85 4.17 -5.34
CA GLY A 123 -2.97 4.10 -6.25
C GLY A 123 -4.27 4.65 -5.69
N LEU A 124 -5.30 4.55 -6.52
CA LEU A 124 -6.67 4.94 -6.23
C LEU A 124 -7.60 3.84 -6.73
N GLU A 125 -8.52 3.39 -5.90
CA GLU A 125 -9.56 2.42 -6.28
C GLU A 125 -10.91 2.97 -5.83
N MET A 126 -11.87 3.04 -6.76
CA MET A 126 -13.18 3.63 -6.49
C MET A 126 -14.22 3.23 -7.51
N THR A 127 -15.48 3.41 -7.17
CA THR A 127 -16.61 3.39 -8.11
C THR A 127 -17.08 4.82 -8.34
N LEU A 128 -17.25 5.25 -9.59
CA LEU A 128 -17.69 6.60 -9.92
C LEU A 128 -19.12 6.86 -9.39
N GLY A 129 -19.22 7.75 -8.41
CA GLY A 129 -20.49 8.21 -7.82
C GLY A 129 -21.10 9.43 -8.53
N SER A 130 -20.36 10.04 -9.44
CA SER A 130 -20.77 11.18 -10.28
C SER A 130 -20.09 11.09 -11.64
N GLU A 131 -20.65 11.74 -12.68
CA GLU A 131 -20.07 11.76 -14.03
C GLU A 131 -18.69 12.41 -14.07
N THR A 132 -18.38 13.26 -13.12
CA THR A 132 -17.06 13.89 -12.96
C THR A 132 -16.78 14.09 -11.49
N ALA A 133 -15.60 13.67 -11.05
CA ALA A 133 -15.13 13.85 -9.68
C ALA A 133 -13.62 14.10 -9.63
N ALA A 134 -13.19 14.91 -8.65
CA ALA A 134 -11.78 15.13 -8.36
C ALA A 134 -11.34 14.21 -7.22
N HIS A 135 -10.22 13.54 -7.41
CA HIS A 135 -9.66 12.58 -6.46
C HIS A 135 -8.19 12.86 -6.20
N ALA A 136 -7.76 12.63 -4.97
CA ALA A 136 -6.36 12.79 -4.61
C ALA A 136 -5.53 11.58 -5.06
N LEU A 137 -4.40 11.85 -5.69
CA LEU A 137 -3.27 10.92 -5.87
C LEU A 137 -2.07 11.51 -5.09
N PRO A 138 -1.95 11.22 -3.80
CA PRO A 138 -0.96 11.87 -2.93
C PRO A 138 0.49 11.57 -3.32
N ILE A 139 0.72 10.43 -3.96
CA ILE A 139 2.06 10.00 -4.37
C ILE A 139 2.24 10.32 -5.86
N PRO A 140 3.13 11.23 -6.24
CA PRO A 140 3.39 11.55 -7.64
C PRO A 140 4.07 10.39 -8.35
N GLY A 141 3.59 10.04 -9.56
CA GLY A 141 4.16 8.93 -10.32
C GLY A 141 3.36 8.51 -11.53
N ARG A 142 3.73 7.36 -12.08
CA ARG A 142 3.07 6.73 -13.23
C ARG A 142 2.06 5.71 -12.75
N TYR A 143 0.85 5.79 -13.28
CA TYR A 143 -0.25 4.92 -12.90
C TYR A 143 -0.84 4.25 -14.15
N ARG A 144 -1.10 2.95 -14.06
CA ARG A 144 -1.85 2.21 -15.07
C ARG A 144 -3.33 2.28 -14.72
N LEU A 145 -4.15 2.65 -15.71
CA LEU A 145 -5.60 2.59 -15.59
C LEU A 145 -6.10 1.14 -15.75
N GLU A 146 -6.98 0.73 -14.86
CA GLU A 146 -7.80 -0.47 -14.98
C GLU A 146 -9.26 -0.05 -14.88
N SER A 147 -9.98 -0.17 -15.99
CA SER A 147 -11.37 0.23 -16.11
C SER A 147 -12.07 -0.54 -17.21
N PRO A 148 -13.34 -0.96 -17.02
CA PRO A 148 -14.10 -1.67 -18.06
C PRO A 148 -14.47 -0.78 -19.26
N VAL A 149 -14.29 0.53 -19.16
CA VAL A 149 -14.63 1.51 -20.18
C VAL A 149 -13.56 2.60 -20.27
N ASP A 150 -13.51 3.28 -21.43
CA ASP A 150 -12.69 4.47 -21.58
C ASP A 150 -13.18 5.59 -20.64
N LEU A 151 -12.25 6.29 -20.04
CA LEU A 151 -12.50 7.43 -19.16
C LEU A 151 -11.89 8.70 -19.73
N ILE A 152 -12.28 9.85 -19.18
CA ILE A 152 -11.59 11.11 -19.38
C ILE A 152 -10.88 11.45 -18.07
N ILE A 153 -9.56 11.50 -18.11
CA ILE A 153 -8.72 11.86 -16.94
C ILE A 153 -8.00 13.16 -17.30
N ASP A 154 -8.23 14.21 -16.49
CA ASP A 154 -7.69 15.57 -16.71
C ASP A 154 -7.93 16.07 -18.15
N GLY A 155 -9.13 15.81 -18.67
CA GLY A 155 -9.56 16.23 -20.01
C GLY A 155 -8.99 15.38 -21.16
N ARG A 156 -8.28 14.30 -20.89
CA ARG A 156 -7.72 13.37 -21.90
C ARG A 156 -8.43 12.04 -21.85
N ARG A 157 -8.75 11.48 -23.02
CA ARG A 157 -9.30 10.12 -23.10
C ARG A 157 -8.21 9.10 -22.78
N VAL A 158 -8.53 8.18 -21.86
CA VAL A 158 -7.65 7.15 -21.35
C VAL A 158 -8.41 5.83 -21.40
N SER A 159 -7.78 4.80 -21.94
CA SER A 159 -8.35 3.45 -22.08
C SER A 159 -7.73 2.49 -21.06
N ASP A 160 -8.36 1.35 -20.88
CA ASP A 160 -7.82 0.27 -20.03
C ASP A 160 -6.37 -0.08 -20.43
N GLY A 161 -5.50 -0.19 -19.43
CA GLY A 161 -4.07 -0.45 -19.62
C GLY A 161 -3.22 0.78 -19.94
N ASP A 162 -3.80 1.93 -20.25
CA ASP A 162 -3.03 3.15 -20.50
C ASP A 162 -2.33 3.64 -19.24
N ILE A 163 -1.18 4.29 -19.45
CA ILE A 163 -0.37 4.86 -18.38
C ILE A 163 -0.58 6.38 -18.36
N ILE A 164 -0.85 6.88 -17.17
CA ILE A 164 -0.95 8.31 -16.89
C ILE A 164 0.13 8.77 -15.91
N GLU A 165 0.58 10.00 -16.06
CA GLU A 165 1.31 10.71 -15.01
C GLU A 165 0.28 11.33 -14.05
N GLY A 166 0.39 11.04 -12.76
CA GLY A 166 -0.54 11.53 -11.74
C GLY A 166 0.17 12.13 -10.55
N SER A 167 -0.33 13.25 -10.06
CA SER A 167 0.11 13.87 -8.80
C SER A 167 -0.92 14.86 -8.29
N GLY A 168 -1.13 14.87 -6.98
CA GLY A 168 -2.09 15.80 -6.37
C GLY A 168 -3.53 15.46 -6.69
N LEU A 169 -4.28 16.37 -7.30
CA LEU A 169 -5.68 16.15 -7.68
C LEU A 169 -5.77 15.73 -9.13
N VAL A 170 -6.45 14.63 -9.40
CA VAL A 170 -6.81 14.17 -10.75
C VAL A 170 -8.33 14.26 -10.92
N THR A 171 -8.79 14.73 -12.08
CA THR A 171 -10.21 14.78 -12.41
C THR A 171 -10.56 13.58 -13.27
N ILE A 172 -11.48 12.75 -12.81
CA ILE A 172 -11.92 11.54 -13.54
C ILE A 172 -13.38 11.72 -13.95
N SER A 173 -13.66 11.51 -15.25
CA SER A 173 -15.00 11.57 -15.81
C SER A 173 -15.31 10.29 -16.57
N GLY A 174 -16.53 9.76 -16.36
CA GLY A 174 -17.01 8.55 -16.99
C GLY A 174 -18.44 8.20 -16.59
N PRO A 175 -18.98 7.08 -17.08
CA PRO A 175 -20.31 6.64 -16.70
C PRO A 175 -20.42 6.35 -15.20
N LEU A 176 -21.57 6.70 -14.61
CA LEU A 176 -21.88 6.37 -13.21
C LEU A 176 -21.79 4.86 -12.96
N GLY A 177 -21.28 4.49 -11.79
CA GLY A 177 -21.13 3.11 -11.39
C GLY A 177 -19.95 2.39 -12.04
N THR A 178 -19.09 3.11 -12.78
CA THR A 178 -17.85 2.53 -13.33
C THR A 178 -16.82 2.32 -12.22
N ASP A 179 -16.29 1.11 -12.14
CA ASP A 179 -15.14 0.82 -11.28
C ASP A 179 -13.87 1.32 -11.96
N VAL A 180 -13.09 2.07 -11.19
CA VAL A 180 -11.85 2.71 -11.64
C VAL A 180 -10.75 2.33 -10.69
N ARG A 181 -9.64 1.87 -11.24
CA ARG A 181 -8.43 1.58 -10.49
C ARG A 181 -7.23 2.20 -11.20
N LEU A 182 -6.57 3.11 -10.53
CA LEU A 182 -5.27 3.63 -10.91
C LEU A 182 -4.22 2.99 -10.01
N ILE A 183 -3.42 2.11 -10.56
CA ILE A 183 -2.38 1.40 -9.81
C ILE A 183 -1.00 1.85 -10.26
N TRP A 184 -0.07 1.99 -9.31
CA TRP A 184 1.32 2.33 -9.63
C TRP A 184 1.85 1.44 -10.75
N HIS A 185 2.32 2.08 -11.82
CA HIS A 185 2.87 1.38 -12.96
C HIS A 185 4.29 0.90 -12.66
N THR A 186 4.52 -0.38 -12.88
CA THR A 186 5.85 -0.99 -12.94
C THR A 186 6.06 -1.59 -14.33
N ASP A 187 7.30 -1.68 -14.78
CA ASP A 187 7.62 -2.31 -16.08
C ASP A 187 7.45 -3.85 -16.03
N ALA A 188 7.26 -4.41 -14.85
CA ALA A 188 6.96 -5.83 -14.67
C ALA A 188 5.48 -6.13 -14.95
N VAL A 189 5.20 -7.30 -15.53
CA VAL A 189 3.83 -7.80 -15.64
C VAL A 189 3.25 -7.95 -14.24
N GLN A 190 2.19 -7.22 -13.94
CA GLN A 190 1.53 -7.29 -12.66
C GLN A 190 0.58 -8.50 -12.66
N ASP A 191 0.86 -9.48 -11.81
CA ASP A 191 0.03 -10.67 -11.60
C ASP A 191 -0.57 -10.61 -10.19
N GLU A 192 -1.78 -10.08 -10.12
CA GLU A 192 -2.52 -9.92 -8.87
C GLU A 192 -3.05 -11.27 -8.39
N GLY A 193 -2.51 -11.80 -7.37
CA GLY A 193 -2.96 -13.06 -6.76
C GLY A 193 -1.91 -14.14 -6.69
N ALA A 194 -0.71 -13.86 -7.20
CA ALA A 194 0.40 -14.81 -7.17
C ALA A 194 0.90 -15.13 -5.76
N LEU A 195 0.71 -14.23 -4.79
CA LEU A 195 1.18 -14.45 -3.41
C LEU A 195 0.12 -15.10 -2.53
N PRO A 196 0.50 -16.09 -1.72
CA PRO A 196 -0.40 -16.69 -0.75
C PRO A 196 -0.89 -15.64 0.26
N LYS A 197 -2.16 -15.70 0.63
CA LYS A 197 -2.71 -14.93 1.75
C LYS A 197 -2.14 -15.49 3.05
N GLY A 198 -1.62 -14.62 3.90
CA GLY A 198 -1.08 -15.05 5.19
C GLY A 198 -0.35 -13.93 5.93
N TRP A 199 -0.05 -14.21 7.19
CA TRP A 199 0.75 -13.31 8.02
C TRP A 199 2.23 -13.51 7.75
N LEU A 200 2.98 -12.44 7.56
CA LEU A 200 4.44 -12.48 7.41
C LEU A 200 5.18 -12.76 8.73
N TYR A 201 4.46 -12.80 9.84
CA TYR A 201 5.03 -13.04 11.18
C TYR A 201 4.39 -14.22 11.88
N ALA A 202 5.24 -15.11 12.40
CA ALA A 202 4.87 -15.89 13.55
C ALA A 202 4.76 -14.92 14.75
N GLY A 203 3.56 -14.76 15.31
CA GLY A 203 3.43 -13.99 16.53
C GLY A 203 4.24 -14.67 17.65
N PHE A 204 5.24 -13.98 18.17
CA PHE A 204 6.01 -14.43 19.36
C PHE A 204 5.14 -14.62 20.62
N TRP A 205 3.87 -14.24 20.55
CA TRP A 205 2.92 -14.24 21.66
C TRP A 205 2.02 -15.48 21.74
N ARG A 206 2.29 -16.52 20.97
CA ARG A 206 1.58 -17.81 21.03
C ARG A 206 2.51 -18.98 21.37
N LEU A 207 3.48 -18.75 22.23
CA LEU A 207 4.24 -19.82 22.89
C LEU A 207 3.74 -20.00 24.32
#